data_203f3bf16357d440ff9b34553ec82a01
#
_entry.id   203f3bf16357d440ff9b34553ec82a01
#
_cell.length_a   1.000
_cell.length_b   1.000
_cell.length_c   1.000
_cell.angle_alpha   90.00
_cell.angle_beta   90.00
_cell.angle_gamma   90.00
#
_symmetry.space_group_name_H-M   'P 1'
#
loop_
_entity.id
_entity.type
_entity.pdbx_description
1 polymer ?
#
loop_
_entity_poly.entity_id
_entity_poly.type
_entity_poly.pdbx_seq_one_letter_code
_entity_poly.pdbx_strand_id
1 'polypeptide(L)'
;MYITGPAVIKEVTGEVITSADLGGARQQELNGNISYVAHDEEDAFNYVHDLLARLPLTCHDPGPVYECQPDSEVAYTPELDSFMPDDTNAGYDMHELLAQLFDDADVQEVLR
;
A
#
# COMPACT_ATOMS: atom_id res chain seq x y z
N MET A 1 0.25 17.74 3.16
CA MET A 1 0.64 18.68 2.08
C MET A 1 -0.62 19.22 1.43
N TYR A 2 -0.68 20.50 1.01
CA TYR A 2 -1.79 21.11 0.29
C TYR A 2 -1.29 22.30 -0.53
N ILE A 3 -1.98 22.63 -1.62
CA ILE A 3 -1.62 23.77 -2.49
C ILE A 3 -2.22 25.06 -1.92
N THR A 4 -3.47 24.99 -1.42
CA THR A 4 -4.20 26.13 -0.88
C THR A 4 -4.43 25.94 0.61
N GLY A 5 -4.00 26.91 1.43
CA GLY A 5 -4.11 26.81 2.89
C GLY A 5 -5.53 27.03 3.42
N PRO A 6 -5.81 26.61 4.69
CA PRO A 6 -7.13 26.74 5.31
C PRO A 6 -7.70 28.14 5.33
N ALA A 7 -6.84 29.16 5.48
CA ALA A 7 -7.27 30.57 5.51
C ALA A 7 -7.88 31.01 4.18
N VAL A 8 -7.28 30.61 3.06
CA VAL A 8 -7.78 30.94 1.72
C VAL A 8 -9.06 30.19 1.41
N ILE A 9 -9.16 28.91 1.82
CA ILE A 9 -10.40 28.13 1.68
C ILE A 9 -11.54 28.83 2.42
N LYS A 10 -11.30 29.22 3.66
CA LYS A 10 -12.31 29.95 4.46
C LYS A 10 -12.75 31.25 3.81
N GLU A 11 -11.83 31.98 3.20
CA GLU A 11 -12.14 33.26 2.54
C GLU A 11 -12.96 33.07 1.26
N VAL A 12 -12.63 32.03 0.47
CA VAL A 12 -13.25 31.79 -0.84
C VAL A 12 -14.56 31.00 -0.74
N THR A 13 -14.58 29.96 0.09
CA THR A 13 -15.74 29.04 0.19
C THR A 13 -16.55 29.19 1.46
N GLY A 14 -16.01 29.87 2.47
CA GLY A 14 -16.61 30.00 3.82
C GLY A 14 -16.39 28.74 4.69
N GLU A 15 -15.77 27.70 4.16
CA GLU A 15 -15.54 26.43 4.86
C GLU A 15 -14.40 26.59 5.89
N VAL A 16 -14.63 26.08 7.10
CA VAL A 16 -13.62 26.07 8.16
C VAL A 16 -13.04 24.68 8.27
N ILE A 17 -11.81 24.50 7.81
CA ILE A 17 -11.09 23.22 7.84
C ILE A 17 -9.75 23.38 8.57
N THR A 18 -9.32 22.36 9.32
CA THR A 18 -8.00 22.39 9.96
C THR A 18 -6.89 22.01 8.97
N SER A 19 -5.65 22.38 9.28
CA SER A 19 -4.50 21.96 8.45
C SER A 19 -4.30 20.45 8.43
N ALA A 20 -4.68 19.76 9.51
CA ALA A 20 -4.60 18.31 9.59
C ALA A 20 -5.65 17.62 8.71
N ASP A 21 -6.90 18.11 8.75
CA ASP A 21 -7.98 17.55 7.92
C ASP A 21 -7.80 17.88 6.44
N LEU A 22 -7.21 19.02 6.13
CA LEU A 22 -6.96 19.43 4.74
C LEU A 22 -5.80 18.65 4.09
N GLY A 23 -4.71 18.46 4.82
CA GLY A 23 -3.50 17.92 4.21
C GLY A 23 -2.52 17.29 5.20
N GLY A 24 -3.02 16.75 6.33
CA GLY A 24 -2.25 15.93 7.25
C GLY A 24 -1.82 14.59 6.61
N ALA A 25 -0.87 13.90 7.23
CA ALA A 25 -0.29 12.67 6.70
C ALA A 25 -1.35 11.61 6.37
N ARG A 26 -2.25 11.35 7.30
CA ARG A 26 -3.34 10.38 7.11
C ARG A 26 -4.29 10.75 5.96
N GLN A 27 -4.60 12.05 5.80
CA GLN A 27 -5.44 12.50 4.70
C GLN A 27 -4.73 12.32 3.35
N GLN A 28 -3.43 12.54 3.32
CA GLN A 28 -2.63 12.36 2.11
C GLN A 28 -2.42 10.89 1.76
N GLU A 29 -2.38 10.01 2.74
CA GLU A 29 -2.39 8.54 2.54
C GLU A 29 -3.71 8.10 1.89
N LEU A 30 -4.86 8.52 2.44
CA LEU A 30 -6.18 8.21 1.89
C LEU A 30 -6.37 8.72 0.46
N ASN A 31 -5.73 9.82 0.11
CA ASN A 31 -5.78 10.40 -1.23
C ASN A 31 -4.71 9.81 -2.19
N GLY A 32 -3.93 8.84 -1.75
CA GLY A 32 -2.87 8.22 -2.56
C GLY A 32 -1.68 9.13 -2.88
N ASN A 33 -1.49 10.23 -2.13
CA ASN A 33 -0.39 11.17 -2.36
C ASN A 33 0.89 10.80 -1.61
N ILE A 34 0.81 9.93 -0.61
CA ILE A 34 1.94 9.38 0.14
C ILE A 34 1.74 7.87 0.29
N SER A 35 2.84 7.16 0.33
CA SER A 35 2.85 5.70 0.31
C SER A 35 2.76 5.07 1.69
N TYR A 36 3.20 5.81 2.73
CA TYR A 36 3.26 5.27 4.08
C TYR A 36 3.21 6.39 5.13
N VAL A 37 2.52 6.14 6.23
CA VAL A 37 2.47 7.01 7.42
C VAL A 37 3.17 6.31 8.57
N ALA A 38 4.40 6.70 8.83
CA ALA A 38 5.20 6.15 9.92
C ALA A 38 4.73 6.66 11.29
N HIS A 39 4.87 5.83 12.31
CA HIS A 39 4.62 6.21 13.70
C HIS A 39 5.74 7.08 14.28
N ASP A 40 6.97 6.78 13.92
CA ASP A 40 8.16 7.49 14.35
C ASP A 40 9.28 7.37 13.29
N GLU A 41 10.47 7.89 13.61
CA GLU A 41 11.61 7.86 12.68
C GLU A 41 12.15 6.45 12.45
N GLU A 42 12.13 5.60 13.48
CA GLU A 42 12.60 4.21 13.37
C GLU A 42 11.70 3.41 12.43
N ASP A 43 10.40 3.55 12.59
CA ASP A 43 9.41 2.94 11.70
C ASP A 43 9.57 3.41 10.24
N ALA A 44 9.81 4.71 10.04
CA ALA A 44 10.09 5.27 8.71
C ALA A 44 11.35 4.67 8.08
N PHE A 45 12.43 4.53 8.85
CA PHE A 45 13.67 3.92 8.37
C PHE A 45 13.50 2.44 8.04
N ASN A 46 12.77 1.70 8.86
CA ASN A 46 12.49 0.28 8.62
C ASN A 46 11.69 0.11 7.32
N TYR A 47 10.65 0.90 7.10
CA TYR A 47 9.88 0.87 5.86
C TYR A 47 10.75 1.13 4.62
N VAL A 48 11.61 2.15 4.67
CA VAL A 48 12.53 2.46 3.56
C VAL A 48 13.55 1.34 3.35
N HIS A 49 14.06 0.75 4.42
CA HIS A 49 15.01 -0.36 4.37
C HIS A 49 14.40 -1.59 3.69
N ASP A 50 13.17 -1.95 4.08
CA ASP A 50 12.44 -3.07 3.51
C ASP A 50 12.11 -2.84 2.02
N LEU A 51 11.72 -1.62 1.67
CA LEU A 51 11.48 -1.26 0.28
C LEU A 51 12.76 -1.37 -0.57
N LEU A 52 13.89 -0.84 -0.06
CA LEU A 52 15.16 -0.89 -0.77
C LEU A 52 15.71 -2.32 -0.89
N ALA A 53 15.46 -3.18 0.10
CA ALA A 53 15.86 -4.58 0.06
C ALA A 53 15.17 -5.37 -1.09
N ARG A 54 14.01 -4.90 -1.55
CA ARG A 54 13.26 -5.51 -2.66
C ARG A 54 13.68 -5.00 -4.04
N LEU A 55 14.54 -3.98 -4.10
CA LEU A 55 14.99 -3.38 -5.34
C LEU A 55 16.43 -3.82 -5.69
N PRO A 56 16.81 -3.86 -6.97
CA PRO A 56 18.19 -4.07 -7.35
C PRO A 56 19.06 -2.89 -6.89
N LEU A 57 20.33 -3.13 -6.58
CA LEU A 57 21.26 -2.09 -6.14
C LEU A 57 21.55 -1.06 -7.23
N THR A 58 21.55 -1.49 -8.48
CA THR A 58 21.70 -0.61 -9.64
C THR A 58 20.78 -1.04 -10.78
N CYS A 59 20.57 -0.17 -11.78
CA CYS A 59 19.77 -0.49 -12.96
C CYS A 59 20.39 -1.60 -13.85
N HIS A 60 21.58 -2.07 -13.54
CA HIS A 60 22.28 -3.13 -14.28
C HIS A 60 22.26 -4.46 -13.51
N ASP A 61 21.90 -4.45 -12.25
CA ASP A 61 21.84 -5.65 -11.43
C ASP A 61 20.47 -6.33 -11.58
N PRO A 62 20.41 -7.67 -11.48
CA PRO A 62 19.14 -8.36 -11.33
C PRO A 62 18.50 -7.99 -10.00
N GLY A 63 17.17 -8.06 -9.92
CA GLY A 63 16.48 -7.92 -8.64
C GLY A 63 16.91 -9.00 -7.64
N PRO A 64 16.71 -8.76 -6.34
CA PRO A 64 16.99 -9.76 -5.33
C PRO A 64 16.15 -11.02 -5.60
N VAL A 65 16.77 -12.18 -5.40
CA VAL A 65 16.12 -13.49 -5.53
C VAL A 65 16.00 -14.10 -4.14
N TYR A 66 14.79 -14.42 -3.75
CA TYR A 66 14.49 -15.08 -2.49
C TYR A 66 14.29 -16.58 -2.73
N GLU A 67 14.66 -17.40 -1.75
CA GLU A 67 14.33 -18.83 -1.79
C GLU A 67 12.80 -18.96 -1.65
N CYS A 68 12.18 -19.63 -2.61
CA CYS A 68 10.76 -19.93 -2.58
C CYS A 68 10.54 -21.46 -2.55
N GLN A 69 9.34 -21.88 -2.24
CA GLN A 69 8.97 -23.30 -2.34
C GLN A 69 9.06 -23.76 -3.80
N PRO A 70 9.52 -25.02 -4.04
CA PRO A 70 9.61 -25.54 -5.40
C PRO A 70 8.24 -25.55 -6.10
N ASP A 71 8.21 -25.15 -7.36
CA ASP A 71 6.99 -25.12 -8.20
C ASP A 71 6.25 -26.48 -8.28
N SER A 72 6.93 -27.58 -7.94
CA SER A 72 6.32 -28.91 -7.86
C SER A 72 5.25 -29.04 -6.77
N GLU A 73 5.19 -28.10 -5.87
CA GLU A 73 4.21 -28.00 -4.78
C GLU A 73 3.26 -26.80 -4.93
N VAL A 74 3.15 -26.19 -6.11
CA VAL A 74 2.05 -25.25 -6.38
C VAL A 74 0.75 -26.03 -6.21
N ALA A 75 0.33 -26.09 -4.96
CA ALA A 75 -0.88 -26.77 -4.58
C ALA A 75 -2.04 -25.95 -5.16
N TYR A 76 -2.85 -26.62 -5.97
CA TYR A 76 -4.21 -26.14 -6.23
C TYR A 76 -4.85 -25.80 -4.88
N THR A 77 -5.18 -24.54 -4.69
CA THR A 77 -5.80 -24.04 -3.47
C THR A 77 -7.30 -23.95 -3.72
N PRO A 78 -8.11 -24.91 -3.23
CA PRO A 78 -9.56 -24.94 -3.45
C PRO A 78 -10.25 -23.65 -2.95
N GLU A 79 -9.63 -22.97 -1.99
CA GLU A 79 -10.07 -21.72 -1.43
C GLU A 79 -10.13 -20.61 -2.46
N LEU A 80 -9.23 -20.61 -3.46
CA LEU A 80 -9.24 -19.64 -4.56
C LEU A 80 -10.46 -19.77 -5.48
N ASP A 81 -10.97 -20.99 -5.68
CA ASP A 81 -12.16 -21.21 -6.51
C ASP A 81 -13.41 -20.58 -5.88
N SER A 82 -13.46 -20.53 -4.56
CA SER A 82 -14.59 -19.95 -3.81
C SER A 82 -14.36 -18.50 -3.37
N PHE A 83 -13.20 -17.95 -3.68
CA PHE A 83 -12.84 -16.58 -3.25
C PHE A 83 -13.69 -15.50 -3.93
N MET A 84 -13.94 -15.67 -5.22
CA MET A 84 -14.71 -14.69 -5.98
C MET A 84 -16.20 -14.83 -5.66
N PRO A 85 -16.89 -13.73 -5.28
CA PRO A 85 -18.32 -13.78 -5.03
C PRO A 85 -19.10 -14.10 -6.30
N ASP A 86 -20.17 -14.89 -6.19
CA ASP A 86 -21.08 -15.19 -7.29
C ASP A 86 -21.87 -13.96 -7.77
N ASP A 87 -22.11 -13.01 -6.88
CA ASP A 87 -22.75 -11.73 -7.23
C ASP A 87 -21.70 -10.78 -7.85
N THR A 88 -21.89 -10.45 -9.10
CA THR A 88 -21.02 -9.52 -9.85
C THR A 88 -20.97 -8.10 -9.31
N ASN A 89 -21.89 -7.71 -8.42
CA ASN A 89 -21.88 -6.42 -7.73
C ASN A 89 -21.26 -6.47 -6.33
N ALA A 90 -20.94 -7.65 -5.83
CA ALA A 90 -20.26 -7.78 -4.55
C ALA A 90 -18.77 -7.44 -4.68
N GLY A 91 -18.26 -6.61 -3.75
CA GLY A 91 -16.84 -6.35 -3.63
C GLY A 91 -16.12 -7.48 -2.90
N TYR A 92 -14.83 -7.60 -3.13
CA TYR A 92 -13.94 -8.49 -2.37
C TYR A 92 -12.65 -7.76 -1.98
N ASP A 93 -11.96 -8.26 -0.96
CA ASP A 93 -10.69 -7.68 -0.52
C ASP A 93 -9.52 -8.29 -1.31
N MET A 94 -8.84 -7.43 -2.07
CA MET A 94 -7.68 -7.85 -2.87
C MET A 94 -6.51 -8.32 -1.99
N HIS A 95 -6.37 -7.81 -0.75
CA HIS A 95 -5.30 -8.24 0.15
C HIS A 95 -5.44 -9.70 0.55
N GLU A 96 -6.69 -10.17 0.76
CA GLU A 96 -6.95 -11.59 1.05
C GLU A 96 -6.56 -12.48 -0.13
N LEU A 97 -6.79 -12.03 -1.36
CA LEU A 97 -6.37 -12.73 -2.57
C LEU A 97 -4.84 -12.78 -2.69
N LEU A 98 -4.19 -11.64 -2.52
CA LEU A 98 -2.72 -11.56 -2.60
C LEU A 98 -2.03 -12.41 -1.54
N ALA A 99 -2.59 -12.44 -0.31
CA ALA A 99 -2.07 -13.27 0.77
C ALA A 99 -2.13 -14.80 0.46
N GLN A 100 -3.02 -15.21 -0.45
CA GLN A 100 -3.10 -16.62 -0.89
C GLN A 100 -2.23 -16.91 -2.11
N LEU A 101 -1.86 -15.88 -2.89
CA LEU A 101 -1.09 -16.05 -4.13
C LEU A 101 0.42 -15.94 -3.91
N PHE A 102 0.87 -15.19 -2.91
CA PHE A 102 2.29 -14.97 -2.64
C PHE A 102 2.75 -15.74 -1.41
N ASP A 103 3.97 -16.28 -1.50
CA ASP A 103 4.60 -16.99 -0.41
C ASP A 103 4.70 -16.11 0.83
N ASP A 104 4.39 -16.67 1.99
CA ASP A 104 4.41 -15.99 3.29
C ASP A 104 3.51 -14.73 3.37
N ALA A 105 2.60 -14.53 2.40
CA ALA A 105 1.80 -13.31 2.25
C ALA A 105 2.67 -12.04 2.17
N ASP A 106 3.91 -12.17 1.68
CA ASP A 106 4.90 -11.10 1.64
C ASP A 106 4.62 -10.11 0.49
N VAL A 107 3.66 -9.24 0.72
CA VAL A 107 3.26 -8.17 -0.20
C VAL A 107 3.42 -6.82 0.45
N GLN A 108 4.22 -5.95 -0.14
CA GLN A 108 4.36 -4.56 0.31
C GLN A 108 3.53 -3.63 -0.57
N GLU A 109 2.46 -3.09 -0.01
CA GLU A 109 1.65 -2.08 -0.68
C GLU A 109 2.36 -0.71 -0.67
N VAL A 110 2.50 -0.10 -1.84
CA VAL A 110 3.17 1.20 -2.00
C VAL A 110 2.17 2.34 -2.18
N LEU A 111 1.04 2.10 -2.84
CA LEU A 111 -0.04 3.07 -3.02
C LEU A 111 -1.39 2.35 -2.88
N ARG A 112 -2.26 2.89 -2.06
CA ARG A 112 -3.65 2.44 -1.88
C ARG A 112 -4.59 3.04 -2.91
#